data_79a24d6163fe0e1d6fa08bc897764147
#
_entry.id   79a24d6163fe0e1d6fa08bc897764147
#
_cell.length_a   1.000
_cell.length_b   1.000
_cell.length_c   1.000
_cell.angle_alpha   90.00
_cell.angle_beta   90.00
_cell.angle_gamma   90.00
#
_symmetry.space_group_name_H-M   'P 1'
#
loop_
_entity.id
_entity.type
_entity.pdbx_description
1 polymer ?
#
loop_
_entity_poly.entity_id
_entity_poly.type
_entity_poly.pdbx_seq_one_letter_code
_entity_poly.pdbx_strand_id
1 'polypeptide(L)'
;MKKALFLVLFPAILAGMCLTSYSQVLEGPPRDGVYDKNAITQVQPIPYPYLREADVIWTRRIWRVIDLREKMNQPFYFPEKPQNSWRSFVQILMDGLREGTVTAYSNESDQFLFPLTYKELMDKLESVDSVKLPRPDNPDIMFDTVIKTEFDPSNVKKLKIKEDYYFDKQRSEYAVRILGICPVVDELDKNTGEKRFEKNLFWVYFPECRNLFAKNEMFNLKNGSAGRLTYDDVFMKRMFSSYIYKEENVYDRAISEYATGV
;
A
#
# COMPACT_ATOMS: atom_id res chain seq x y z
N MET A 1 5.59 -78.15 -12.21
CA MET A 1 5.88 -76.80 -12.75
C MET A 1 4.99 -75.69 -12.21
N LYS A 2 3.66 -75.86 -12.05
CA LYS A 2 2.74 -74.80 -11.53
C LYS A 2 2.99 -74.40 -10.08
N LYS A 3 3.39 -75.30 -9.15
CA LYS A 3 3.68 -75.00 -7.77
C LYS A 3 5.01 -74.23 -7.57
N ALA A 4 6.01 -74.47 -8.41
CA ALA A 4 7.26 -73.74 -8.32
C ALA A 4 7.13 -72.28 -8.83
N LEU A 5 6.28 -72.06 -9.83
CA LEU A 5 5.99 -70.70 -10.34
C LEU A 5 5.28 -69.83 -9.27
N PHE A 6 4.38 -70.43 -8.48
CA PHE A 6 3.68 -69.73 -7.38
C PHE A 6 4.62 -69.35 -6.26
N LEU A 7 5.63 -70.18 -5.95
CA LEU A 7 6.58 -69.95 -4.89
C LEU A 7 7.59 -68.81 -5.18
N VAL A 8 7.80 -68.50 -6.46
CA VAL A 8 8.68 -67.40 -6.91
C VAL A 8 7.91 -66.11 -7.14
N LEU A 9 6.66 -66.21 -7.61
CA LEU A 9 5.83 -65.04 -7.89
C LEU A 9 5.34 -64.32 -6.61
N PHE A 10 5.09 -65.07 -5.54
CA PHE A 10 4.58 -64.51 -4.27
C PHE A 10 5.60 -63.60 -3.54
N PRO A 11 6.89 -63.96 -3.39
CA PRO A 11 7.87 -63.06 -2.80
C PRO A 11 8.21 -61.88 -3.71
N ALA A 12 8.10 -62.03 -5.04
CA ALA A 12 8.33 -60.93 -5.96
C ALA A 12 7.23 -59.84 -5.87
N ILE A 13 5.98 -60.24 -5.66
CA ILE A 13 4.86 -59.30 -5.40
C ILE A 13 5.01 -58.65 -4.05
N LEU A 14 5.43 -59.38 -3.01
CA LEU A 14 5.68 -58.79 -1.67
C LEU A 14 6.87 -57.79 -1.69
N ALA A 15 7.92 -58.05 -2.43
CA ALA A 15 9.05 -57.15 -2.57
C ALA A 15 8.68 -55.89 -3.35
N GLY A 16 7.75 -55.96 -4.32
CA GLY A 16 7.23 -54.80 -5.03
C GLY A 16 6.34 -53.86 -4.19
N MET A 17 5.70 -54.40 -3.16
CA MET A 17 4.87 -53.58 -2.23
C MET A 17 5.68 -52.81 -1.17
N CYS A 18 6.94 -53.17 -0.95
CA CYS A 18 7.80 -52.50 0.05
C CYS A 18 8.52 -51.22 -0.49
N LEU A 19 8.39 -50.89 -1.76
CA LEU A 19 9.19 -49.81 -2.38
C LEU A 19 8.50 -48.45 -2.42
N THR A 20 7.31 -48.27 -1.84
CA THR A 20 6.60 -46.98 -1.89
C THR A 20 6.21 -46.43 -0.53
N SER A 21 7.04 -46.64 0.49
CA SER A 21 6.90 -45.85 1.70
C SER A 21 7.81 -44.63 1.65
N TYR A 22 7.43 -43.68 0.83
CA TYR A 22 7.92 -42.32 1.00
C TYR A 22 7.21 -41.74 2.23
N SER A 23 7.87 -41.77 3.35
CA SER A 23 7.51 -40.90 4.46
C SER A 23 7.69 -39.46 3.98
N GLN A 24 6.63 -38.84 3.49
CA GLN A 24 6.65 -37.43 3.13
C GLN A 24 6.74 -36.63 4.44
N VAL A 25 7.93 -36.27 4.83
CA VAL A 25 8.18 -35.34 5.92
C VAL A 25 7.89 -33.89 5.49
N LEU A 26 7.82 -33.65 4.16
CA LEU A 26 7.57 -32.32 3.58
C LEU A 26 6.32 -32.34 2.70
N GLU A 27 5.27 -31.69 3.15
CA GLU A 27 4.05 -31.44 2.39
C GLU A 27 4.18 -30.20 1.49
N GLY A 28 5.12 -30.17 0.57
CA GLY A 28 5.27 -29.08 -0.37
C GLY A 28 6.64 -28.39 -0.35
N PRO A 29 6.82 -27.30 -1.12
CA PRO A 29 8.07 -26.57 -1.15
C PRO A 29 8.39 -25.91 0.21
N PRO A 30 9.67 -25.61 0.48
CA PRO A 30 10.06 -24.92 1.70
C PRO A 30 9.26 -23.64 1.90
N ARG A 31 8.68 -23.45 3.07
CA ARG A 31 7.88 -22.29 3.45
C ARG A 31 8.40 -21.68 4.75
N ASP A 32 8.33 -20.36 4.82
CA ASP A 32 8.66 -19.62 6.02
C ASP A 32 7.43 -19.49 6.92
N GLY A 33 7.16 -20.55 7.70
CA GLY A 33 6.05 -20.57 8.64
C GLY A 33 5.46 -21.96 8.85
N VAL A 34 4.78 -22.14 9.98
CA VAL A 34 4.17 -23.41 10.42
C VAL A 34 2.84 -23.67 9.68
N TYR A 35 2.22 -22.64 9.11
CA TYR A 35 0.90 -22.71 8.45
C TYR A 35 0.90 -21.89 7.16
N ASP A 36 -0.01 -22.25 6.24
CA ASP A 36 -0.22 -21.51 5.00
C ASP A 36 -1.01 -20.23 5.24
N LYS A 37 -0.47 -19.11 4.75
CA LYS A 37 -1.10 -17.78 4.86
C LYS A 37 -2.14 -17.49 3.75
N ASN A 38 -2.60 -18.51 3.03
CA ASN A 38 -3.46 -18.37 1.84
C ASN A 38 -4.82 -17.71 2.14
N ALA A 39 -5.28 -17.76 3.38
CA ALA A 39 -6.59 -17.21 3.74
C ALA A 39 -6.72 -15.69 3.52
N ILE A 40 -5.61 -14.92 3.56
CA ILE A 40 -5.66 -13.46 3.38
C ILE A 40 -5.85 -13.07 1.91
N THR A 41 -5.28 -13.79 0.98
CA THR A 41 -5.42 -13.48 -0.46
C THR A 41 -6.85 -13.63 -0.96
N GLN A 42 -7.71 -14.33 -0.22
CA GLN A 42 -9.12 -14.54 -0.53
C GLN A 42 -10.06 -13.57 0.21
N VAL A 43 -9.53 -12.74 1.12
CA VAL A 43 -10.33 -11.76 1.85
C VAL A 43 -10.87 -10.71 0.90
N GLN A 44 -12.18 -10.47 1.00
CA GLN A 44 -12.85 -9.40 0.28
C GLN A 44 -13.24 -8.30 1.27
N PRO A 45 -13.17 -7.02 0.86
CA PRO A 45 -13.58 -5.92 1.71
C PRO A 45 -15.09 -5.98 1.96
N ILE A 46 -15.51 -5.67 3.18
CA ILE A 46 -16.94 -5.54 3.52
C ILE A 46 -17.51 -4.37 2.72
N PRO A 47 -18.57 -4.57 1.91
CA PRO A 47 -19.15 -3.48 1.14
C PRO A 47 -19.69 -2.38 2.05
N TYR A 48 -19.62 -1.13 1.56
CA TYR A 48 -20.27 -0.03 2.26
C TYR A 48 -21.79 -0.23 2.30
N PRO A 49 -22.45 0.15 3.40
CA PRO A 49 -23.89 0.18 3.42
C PRO A 49 -24.41 1.15 2.34
N TYR A 50 -25.51 0.78 1.70
CA TYR A 50 -26.16 1.64 0.72
C TYR A 50 -26.65 2.91 1.40
N LEU A 51 -26.34 4.06 0.82
CA LEU A 51 -26.70 5.38 1.32
C LEU A 51 -27.42 6.14 0.20
N ARG A 52 -28.64 6.57 0.46
CA ARG A 52 -29.39 7.44 -0.47
C ARG A 52 -29.10 8.89 -0.14
N GLU A 53 -29.08 9.74 -1.14
CA GLU A 53 -28.92 11.19 -0.98
C GLU A 53 -29.97 11.78 -0.02
N ALA A 54 -31.22 11.31 -0.08
CA ALA A 54 -32.33 11.75 0.78
C ALA A 54 -32.15 11.37 2.28
N ASP A 55 -31.27 10.43 2.58
CA ASP A 55 -31.00 9.99 3.96
C ASP A 55 -29.82 10.77 4.58
N VAL A 56 -29.07 11.52 3.79
CA VAL A 56 -27.96 12.36 4.26
C VAL A 56 -28.51 13.75 4.66
N ILE A 57 -28.59 13.98 5.98
CA ILE A 57 -29.05 15.28 6.49
C ILE A 57 -27.90 16.29 6.54
N TRP A 58 -26.71 15.80 6.82
CA TRP A 58 -25.53 16.63 7.00
C TRP A 58 -24.32 15.91 6.45
N THR A 59 -23.46 16.63 5.77
CA THR A 59 -22.15 16.15 5.30
C THR A 59 -21.11 17.24 5.44
N ARG A 60 -19.87 16.85 5.71
CA ARG A 60 -18.71 17.74 5.75
C ARG A 60 -17.46 17.03 5.27
N ARG A 61 -16.76 17.65 4.34
CA ARG A 61 -15.50 17.14 3.82
C ARG A 61 -14.34 17.61 4.66
N ILE A 62 -13.45 16.68 4.99
CA ILE A 62 -12.28 16.91 5.84
C ILE A 62 -11.08 16.26 5.17
N TRP A 63 -9.95 16.96 5.26
CA TRP A 63 -8.66 16.43 4.83
C TRP A 63 -7.74 16.27 6.04
N ARG A 64 -7.15 15.09 6.13
CA ARG A 64 -6.27 14.70 7.24
C ARG A 64 -4.90 14.33 6.72
N VAL A 65 -3.91 14.44 7.60
CA VAL A 65 -2.55 13.95 7.37
C VAL A 65 -2.26 12.84 8.37
N ILE A 66 -1.77 11.71 7.86
CA ILE A 66 -1.13 10.65 8.63
C ILE A 66 0.37 10.84 8.48
N ASP A 67 1.08 11.11 9.56
CA ASP A 67 2.54 11.14 9.57
C ASP A 67 3.07 9.73 9.87
N LEU A 68 3.79 9.13 8.93
CA LEU A 68 4.31 7.76 9.01
C LEU A 68 5.47 7.62 10.01
N ARG A 69 6.04 8.73 10.48
CA ARG A 69 7.09 8.76 11.51
C ARG A 69 6.53 8.51 12.91
N GLU A 70 5.23 8.73 13.10
CA GLU A 70 4.59 8.47 14.38
C GLU A 70 4.56 6.96 14.67
N LYS A 71 4.84 6.59 15.92
CA LYS A 71 4.93 5.17 16.34
C LYS A 71 3.70 4.34 15.98
N MET A 72 2.50 4.92 16.06
CA MET A 72 1.26 4.24 15.73
C MET A 72 1.13 3.95 14.22
N ASN A 73 1.74 4.78 13.38
CA ASN A 73 1.66 4.73 11.93
C ASN A 73 2.84 3.99 11.28
N GLN A 74 3.88 3.64 12.05
CA GLN A 74 5.04 2.92 11.53
C GLN A 74 4.72 1.66 10.73
N PRO A 75 3.67 0.87 11.05
CA PRO A 75 3.30 -0.30 10.26
C PRO A 75 2.89 0.00 8.81
N PHE A 76 2.53 1.24 8.48
CA PHE A 76 2.31 1.67 7.08
C PHE A 76 3.63 1.86 6.32
N TYR A 77 4.69 2.25 7.04
CA TYR A 77 5.99 2.56 6.47
C TYR A 77 6.87 1.33 6.32
N PHE A 78 6.91 0.47 7.35
CA PHE A 78 7.75 -0.73 7.37
C PHE A 78 7.03 -1.94 6.75
N PRO A 79 7.78 -2.84 6.07
CA PRO A 79 9.24 -2.83 5.87
C PRO A 79 9.65 -1.89 4.71
N GLU A 80 10.83 -1.25 4.82
CA GLU A 80 11.38 -0.42 3.74
C GLU A 80 11.64 -1.23 2.47
N LYS A 81 12.13 -2.46 2.64
CA LYS A 81 12.29 -3.42 1.55
C LYS A 81 11.33 -4.59 1.76
N PRO A 82 10.69 -5.10 0.69
CA PRO A 82 9.82 -6.25 0.81
C PRO A 82 10.50 -7.42 1.54
N GLN A 83 9.87 -7.94 2.58
CA GLN A 83 10.33 -9.09 3.34
C GLN A 83 9.23 -10.14 3.41
N ASN A 84 9.50 -11.33 2.87
CA ASN A 84 8.53 -12.41 2.78
C ASN A 84 7.23 -11.95 2.08
N SER A 85 6.10 -12.03 2.77
CA SER A 85 4.81 -11.55 2.27
C SER A 85 4.47 -10.11 2.67
N TRP A 86 5.36 -9.45 3.43
CA TRP A 86 5.10 -8.12 3.97
C TRP A 86 5.72 -7.04 3.11
N ARG A 87 4.91 -6.03 2.82
CA ARG A 87 5.28 -4.84 2.05
C ARG A 87 4.73 -3.61 2.75
N SER A 88 5.39 -2.46 2.56
CA SER A 88 4.86 -1.20 3.05
C SER A 88 3.60 -0.80 2.28
N PHE A 89 2.80 0.08 2.86
CA PHE A 89 1.58 0.58 2.22
C PHE A 89 1.83 1.17 0.82
N VAL A 90 2.89 1.98 0.70
CA VAL A 90 3.22 2.63 -0.58
C VAL A 90 3.70 1.61 -1.62
N GLN A 91 4.46 0.58 -1.21
CA GLN A 91 4.86 -0.51 -2.11
C GLN A 91 3.64 -1.26 -2.67
N ILE A 92 2.68 -1.60 -1.81
CA ILE A 92 1.44 -2.27 -2.22
C ILE A 92 0.67 -1.39 -3.20
N LEU A 93 0.59 -0.10 -2.92
CA LEU A 93 -0.09 0.86 -3.79
C LEU A 93 0.58 0.93 -5.16
N MET A 94 1.91 1.03 -5.22
CA MET A 94 2.67 1.04 -6.47
C MET A 94 2.54 -0.26 -7.25
N ASP A 95 2.50 -1.41 -6.58
CA ASP A 95 2.24 -2.71 -7.21
C ASP A 95 0.84 -2.74 -7.83
N GLY A 96 -0.19 -2.27 -7.13
CA GLY A 96 -1.55 -2.19 -7.65
C GLY A 96 -1.69 -1.27 -8.87
N LEU A 97 -0.95 -0.14 -8.86
CA LEU A 97 -0.89 0.77 -10.01
C LEU A 97 -0.18 0.14 -11.21
N ARG A 98 0.90 -0.59 -10.97
CA ARG A 98 1.63 -1.33 -12.02
C ARG A 98 0.79 -2.43 -12.65
N GLU A 99 0.01 -3.15 -11.84
CA GLU A 99 -0.90 -4.21 -12.27
C GLU A 99 -2.19 -3.66 -12.92
N GLY A 100 -2.45 -2.35 -12.81
CA GLY A 100 -3.66 -1.72 -13.32
C GLY A 100 -4.92 -2.05 -12.51
N THR A 101 -4.79 -2.55 -11.28
CA THR A 101 -5.91 -2.83 -10.38
C THR A 101 -6.42 -1.57 -9.68
N VAL A 102 -5.62 -0.51 -9.67
CA VAL A 102 -5.90 0.79 -9.08
C VAL A 102 -5.55 1.87 -10.08
N THR A 103 -6.33 2.95 -10.12
CA THR A 103 -6.08 4.11 -10.97
C THR A 103 -5.43 5.24 -10.19
N ALA A 104 -4.31 5.80 -10.70
CA ALA A 104 -3.73 7.03 -10.18
C ALA A 104 -4.39 8.24 -10.83
N TYR A 105 -4.54 9.31 -10.05
CA TYR A 105 -5.05 10.60 -10.52
C TYR A 105 -4.01 11.70 -10.29
N SER A 106 -4.05 12.72 -11.15
CA SER A 106 -3.15 13.86 -11.05
C SER A 106 -3.29 14.57 -9.69
N ASN A 107 -2.16 15.08 -9.19
CA ASN A 107 -2.11 15.87 -7.97
C ASN A 107 -2.59 17.33 -8.13
N GLU A 108 -2.95 17.75 -9.34
CA GLU A 108 -3.47 19.10 -9.62
C GLU A 108 -4.83 19.35 -8.98
N SER A 109 -5.64 18.27 -8.87
CA SER A 109 -6.95 18.32 -8.24
C SER A 109 -7.21 17.05 -7.43
N ASP A 110 -7.83 17.21 -6.28
CA ASP A 110 -8.27 16.09 -5.43
C ASP A 110 -9.67 15.56 -5.82
N GLN A 111 -10.20 15.96 -6.99
CA GLN A 111 -11.52 15.57 -7.48
C GLN A 111 -11.51 14.32 -8.37
N PHE A 112 -10.35 13.67 -8.53
CA PHE A 112 -10.17 12.47 -9.36
C PHE A 112 -10.55 12.65 -10.83
N LEU A 113 -10.32 13.85 -11.39
CA LEU A 113 -10.74 14.20 -12.76
C LEU A 113 -9.78 13.69 -13.82
N PHE A 114 -8.49 13.67 -13.53
CA PHE A 114 -7.43 13.39 -14.49
C PHE A 114 -6.71 12.09 -14.15
N PRO A 115 -7.16 10.95 -14.71
CA PRO A 115 -6.47 9.68 -14.52
C PRO A 115 -5.11 9.70 -15.20
N LEU A 116 -4.12 9.07 -14.60
CA LEU A 116 -2.76 8.90 -15.09
C LEU A 116 -2.50 7.45 -15.42
N THR A 117 -1.85 7.20 -16.54
CA THR A 117 -1.29 5.87 -16.82
C THR A 117 -0.06 5.62 -15.94
N TYR A 118 0.27 4.35 -15.69
CA TYR A 118 1.45 4.00 -14.89
C TYR A 118 2.74 4.62 -15.45
N LYS A 119 2.88 4.67 -16.78
CA LYS A 119 4.04 5.29 -17.42
C LYS A 119 4.13 6.79 -17.16
N GLU A 120 3.03 7.52 -17.35
CA GLU A 120 2.97 8.97 -17.06
C GLU A 120 3.21 9.26 -15.58
N LEU A 121 2.73 8.37 -14.69
CA LEU A 121 2.98 8.48 -13.27
C LEU A 121 4.47 8.33 -12.98
N MET A 122 5.13 7.30 -13.51
CA MET A 122 6.56 7.09 -13.30
C MET A 122 7.40 8.24 -13.87
N ASP A 123 7.08 8.74 -15.06
CA ASP A 123 7.75 9.89 -15.65
C ASP A 123 7.63 11.17 -14.77
N LYS A 124 6.54 11.32 -14.00
CA LYS A 124 6.36 12.42 -13.01
C LYS A 124 7.05 12.18 -11.68
N LEU A 125 7.23 10.93 -11.28
CA LEU A 125 7.85 10.55 -10.01
C LEU A 125 9.36 10.46 -10.10
N GLU A 126 9.89 10.08 -11.25
CA GLU A 126 11.32 10.05 -11.51
C GLU A 126 11.90 11.47 -11.49
N SER A 127 13.02 11.64 -10.83
CA SER A 127 13.78 12.89 -10.90
C SER A 127 14.88 12.77 -11.95
N VAL A 128 14.90 13.76 -12.83
CA VAL A 128 15.93 13.86 -13.86
C VAL A 128 16.89 14.98 -13.46
N ASP A 129 18.06 14.59 -12.97
CA ASP A 129 19.11 15.52 -12.60
C ASP A 129 20.19 15.55 -13.66
N SER A 130 20.54 16.76 -14.12
CA SER A 130 21.67 16.97 -15.00
C SER A 130 22.91 17.31 -14.15
N VAL A 131 23.88 16.43 -14.15
CA VAL A 131 25.12 16.58 -13.39
C VAL A 131 26.28 16.73 -14.37
N LYS A 132 27.15 17.69 -14.13
CA LYS A 132 28.39 17.86 -14.91
C LYS A 132 29.44 16.89 -14.36
N LEU A 133 29.83 15.93 -15.18
CA LEU A 133 30.88 14.99 -14.85
C LEU A 133 32.11 15.25 -15.73
N PRO A 134 33.34 15.11 -15.18
CA PRO A 134 34.55 15.18 -15.97
C PRO A 134 34.62 13.99 -16.95
N ARG A 135 35.09 14.22 -18.15
CA ARG A 135 35.33 13.13 -19.12
C ARG A 135 36.43 12.20 -18.65
N PRO A 136 36.25 10.86 -18.82
CA PRO A 136 37.27 9.88 -18.44
C PRO A 136 38.63 10.13 -19.14
N ASP A 137 38.59 10.64 -20.38
CA ASP A 137 39.77 10.85 -21.22
C ASP A 137 40.46 12.22 -20.92
N ASN A 138 39.71 13.19 -20.36
CA ASN A 138 40.26 14.51 -20.08
C ASN A 138 39.47 15.20 -18.93
N PRO A 139 40.02 15.18 -17.69
CA PRO A 139 39.32 15.67 -16.49
C PRO A 139 38.92 17.17 -16.54
N ASP A 140 39.59 17.96 -17.38
CA ASP A 140 39.30 19.39 -17.51
C ASP A 140 38.04 19.68 -18.34
N ILE A 141 37.55 18.70 -19.09
CA ILE A 141 36.35 18.83 -19.91
C ILE A 141 35.15 18.23 -19.21
N MET A 142 34.24 19.10 -18.75
CA MET A 142 32.97 18.69 -18.17
C MET A 142 31.94 18.38 -19.26
N PHE A 143 31.18 17.33 -19.11
CA PHE A 143 30.01 17.04 -19.94
C PHE A 143 28.76 16.86 -19.10
N ASP A 144 27.62 17.30 -19.64
CA ASP A 144 26.33 17.15 -18.96
C ASP A 144 25.85 15.70 -19.09
N THR A 145 25.70 15.04 -17.95
CA THR A 145 25.14 13.69 -17.86
C THR A 145 23.79 13.77 -17.17
N VAL A 146 22.80 13.15 -17.78
CA VAL A 146 21.46 13.04 -17.21
C VAL A 146 21.40 11.80 -16.32
N ILE A 147 21.24 12.01 -15.03
CA ILE A 147 21.03 10.94 -14.05
C ILE A 147 19.53 10.84 -13.77
N LYS A 148 18.93 9.71 -14.12
CA LYS A 148 17.55 9.40 -13.74
C LYS A 148 17.58 8.67 -12.41
N THR A 149 16.90 9.21 -11.42
CA THR A 149 16.70 8.55 -10.12
C THR A 149 15.31 7.99 -10.08
N GLU A 150 15.22 6.67 -9.93
CA GLU A 150 13.95 5.97 -9.78
C GLU A 150 13.25 6.38 -8.46
N PHE A 151 11.93 6.35 -8.48
CA PHE A 151 11.13 6.63 -7.30
C PHE A 151 11.29 5.51 -6.25
N ASP A 152 11.71 5.91 -5.04
CA ASP A 152 11.78 5.01 -3.89
C ASP A 152 10.55 5.24 -2.97
N PRO A 153 9.69 4.23 -2.79
CA PRO A 153 8.55 4.29 -1.88
C PRO A 153 8.90 4.66 -0.43
N SER A 154 10.12 4.39 0.01
CA SER A 154 10.60 4.72 1.36
C SER A 154 10.76 6.22 1.62
N ASN A 155 10.79 7.04 0.55
CA ASN A 155 10.84 8.50 0.67
C ASN A 155 9.49 9.11 1.09
N VAL A 156 8.39 8.38 0.96
CA VAL A 156 7.08 8.83 1.41
C VAL A 156 7.04 8.84 2.94
N LYS A 157 6.82 10.01 3.53
CA LYS A 157 6.77 10.19 4.99
C LYS A 157 5.37 10.55 5.51
N LYS A 158 4.47 10.95 4.63
CA LYS A 158 3.11 11.35 4.99
C LYS A 158 2.09 10.82 3.99
N LEU A 159 0.87 10.60 4.47
CA LEU A 159 -0.29 10.30 3.63
C LEU A 159 -1.36 11.36 3.90
N LYS A 160 -1.88 12.01 2.87
CA LYS A 160 -3.07 12.84 2.95
C LYS A 160 -4.29 11.98 2.67
N ILE A 161 -5.32 12.14 3.48
CA ILE A 161 -6.59 11.44 3.33
C ILE A 161 -7.70 12.48 3.13
N LYS A 162 -8.56 12.24 2.15
CA LYS A 162 -9.79 12.97 1.90
C LYS A 162 -10.97 12.14 2.37
N GLU A 163 -11.79 12.69 3.25
CA GLU A 163 -12.89 11.99 3.91
C GLU A 163 -14.17 12.82 3.87
N ASP A 164 -15.31 12.15 3.72
CA ASP A 164 -16.63 12.75 3.95
C ASP A 164 -17.22 12.21 5.25
N TYR A 165 -17.52 13.13 6.14
CA TYR A 165 -18.30 12.92 7.36
C TYR A 165 -19.76 13.16 7.02
N TYR A 166 -20.65 12.26 7.42
CA TYR A 166 -22.07 12.41 7.16
C TYR A 166 -22.93 11.82 8.28
N PHE A 167 -24.15 12.32 8.38
CA PHE A 167 -25.16 11.77 9.26
C PHE A 167 -26.22 11.04 8.42
N ASP A 168 -26.38 9.74 8.66
CA ASP A 168 -27.37 8.88 8.03
C ASP A 168 -28.65 8.89 8.88
N LYS A 169 -29.72 9.49 8.34
CA LYS A 169 -31.03 9.56 8.98
C LYS A 169 -31.66 8.19 9.17
N GLN A 170 -31.49 7.30 8.20
CA GLN A 170 -32.15 5.99 8.23
C GLN A 170 -31.59 5.12 9.36
N ARG A 171 -30.27 5.19 9.61
CA ARG A 171 -29.58 4.43 10.67
C ARG A 171 -29.40 5.21 11.94
N SER A 172 -29.69 6.52 11.92
CA SER A 172 -29.44 7.44 13.03
C SER A 172 -27.97 7.37 13.51
N GLU A 173 -27.04 7.28 12.56
CA GLU A 173 -25.63 7.19 12.90
C GLU A 173 -24.81 8.24 12.18
N TYR A 174 -23.70 8.62 12.85
CA TYR A 174 -22.66 9.46 12.30
C TYR A 174 -21.56 8.58 11.73
N ALA A 175 -21.29 8.68 10.45
CA ALA A 175 -20.34 7.84 9.76
C ALA A 175 -19.32 8.65 8.96
N VAL A 176 -18.22 7.99 8.60
CA VAL A 176 -17.12 8.57 7.82
C VAL A 176 -16.80 7.65 6.65
N ARG A 177 -16.63 8.24 5.47
CA ARG A 177 -16.11 7.52 4.29
C ARG A 177 -14.82 8.15 3.80
N ILE A 178 -13.81 7.34 3.70
CA ILE A 178 -12.57 7.74 3.02
C ILE A 178 -12.84 7.73 1.52
N LEU A 179 -12.55 8.85 0.86
CA LEU A 179 -12.71 9.02 -0.58
C LEU A 179 -11.40 8.82 -1.32
N GLY A 180 -10.30 9.33 -0.76
CA GLY A 180 -9.02 9.25 -1.43
C GLY A 180 -7.84 9.31 -0.50
N ILE A 181 -6.72 8.81 -1.00
CA ILE A 181 -5.42 8.84 -0.35
C ILE A 181 -4.40 9.42 -1.32
N CYS A 182 -3.50 10.25 -0.81
CA CYS A 182 -2.40 10.84 -1.56
C CYS A 182 -1.09 10.66 -0.78
N PRO A 183 -0.12 9.91 -1.29
CA PRO A 183 1.23 9.88 -0.74
C PRO A 183 1.93 11.24 -0.91
N VAL A 184 2.71 11.63 0.10
CA VAL A 184 3.40 12.92 0.15
C VAL A 184 4.86 12.70 0.50
N VAL A 185 5.73 13.38 -0.24
CA VAL A 185 7.18 13.40 -0.03
C VAL A 185 7.60 14.79 0.40
N ASP A 186 8.54 14.86 1.35
CA ASP A 186 9.20 16.10 1.70
C ASP A 186 10.27 16.42 0.66
N GLU A 187 10.12 17.52 -0.06
CA GLU A 187 11.14 18.03 -0.98
C GLU A 187 12.21 18.74 -0.17
N LEU A 188 13.45 18.26 -0.27
CA LEU A 188 14.59 18.80 0.45
C LEU A 188 15.40 19.74 -0.45
N ASP A 189 15.95 20.78 0.13
CA ASP A 189 16.92 21.63 -0.57
C ASP A 189 18.22 20.84 -0.78
N LYS A 190 18.70 20.77 -2.02
CA LYS A 190 19.90 20.01 -2.39
C LYS A 190 21.18 20.52 -1.71
N ASN A 191 21.21 21.80 -1.29
CA ASN A 191 22.40 22.41 -0.71
C ASN A 191 22.39 22.35 0.82
N THR A 192 21.22 22.62 1.44
CA THR A 192 21.09 22.71 2.90
C THR A 192 20.55 21.43 3.54
N GLY A 193 19.90 20.55 2.75
CA GLY A 193 19.21 19.37 3.26
C GLY A 193 17.94 19.70 4.06
N GLU A 194 17.56 20.98 4.13
CA GLU A 194 16.35 21.41 4.82
C GLU A 194 15.10 21.17 3.98
N LYS A 195 13.98 20.92 4.65
CA LYS A 195 12.69 20.76 4.01
C LYS A 195 12.22 22.09 3.42
N ARG A 196 11.98 22.12 2.10
CA ARG A 196 11.42 23.27 1.40
C ARG A 196 9.90 23.28 1.42
N PHE A 197 9.29 22.21 0.94
CA PHE A 197 7.82 22.05 0.86
C PHE A 197 7.42 20.57 0.82
N GLU A 198 6.14 20.32 0.99
CA GLU A 198 5.54 19.00 0.81
C GLU A 198 5.02 18.85 -0.62
N LYS A 199 5.47 17.81 -1.31
CA LYS A 199 5.02 17.47 -2.66
C LYS A 199 4.01 16.35 -2.59
N ASN A 200 2.76 16.61 -3.00
CA ASN A 200 1.78 15.59 -3.24
C ASN A 200 2.19 14.81 -4.51
N LEU A 201 2.16 13.49 -4.45
CA LEU A 201 2.60 12.68 -5.60
C LEU A 201 1.45 12.44 -6.57
N PHE A 202 0.41 11.77 -6.11
CA PHE A 202 -0.79 11.44 -6.88
C PHE A 202 -1.92 11.11 -5.92
N TRP A 203 -3.15 11.16 -6.41
CA TRP A 203 -4.32 10.70 -5.67
C TRP A 203 -4.74 9.32 -6.14
N VAL A 204 -5.29 8.51 -5.23
CA VAL A 204 -5.98 7.27 -5.54
C VAL A 204 -7.38 7.29 -4.93
N TYR A 205 -8.35 6.74 -5.63
CA TYR A 205 -9.72 6.62 -5.13
C TYR A 205 -9.81 5.42 -4.19
N PHE A 206 -10.04 5.69 -2.90
CA PHE A 206 -9.96 4.67 -1.85
C PHE A 206 -10.91 3.47 -2.06
N PRO A 207 -12.20 3.65 -2.47
CA PRO A 207 -13.09 2.52 -2.70
C PRO A 207 -12.58 1.52 -3.74
N GLU A 208 -11.87 1.97 -4.78
CA GLU A 208 -11.20 1.12 -5.78
C GLU A 208 -10.05 0.33 -5.17
N CYS A 209 -9.29 0.95 -4.28
CA CYS A 209 -8.13 0.34 -3.63
C CYS A 209 -8.49 -0.73 -2.59
N ARG A 210 -9.73 -0.78 -2.09
CA ARG A 210 -10.13 -1.65 -0.98
C ARG A 210 -9.88 -3.13 -1.25
N ASN A 211 -10.10 -3.59 -2.48
CA ASN A 211 -9.82 -4.97 -2.87
C ASN A 211 -8.32 -5.31 -2.77
N LEU A 212 -7.46 -4.36 -3.12
CA LEU A 212 -6.01 -4.49 -2.98
C LEU A 212 -5.61 -4.50 -1.50
N PHE A 213 -6.16 -3.59 -0.71
CA PHE A 213 -5.84 -3.45 0.72
C PHE A 213 -6.33 -4.62 1.57
N ALA A 214 -7.47 -5.22 1.23
CA ALA A 214 -8.00 -6.39 1.92
C ALA A 214 -7.15 -7.65 1.72
N LYS A 215 -6.46 -7.77 0.59
CA LYS A 215 -5.59 -8.91 0.26
C LYS A 215 -4.16 -8.78 0.81
N ASN A 216 -3.79 -7.63 1.34
CA ASN A 216 -2.45 -7.36 1.84
C ASN A 216 -2.47 -7.17 3.35
N GLU A 217 -1.59 -7.92 4.01
CA GLU A 217 -1.46 -7.93 5.47
C GLU A 217 -0.54 -6.80 5.93
N MET A 218 -0.95 -6.10 6.97
CA MET A 218 -0.13 -5.13 7.67
C MET A 218 0.53 -5.77 8.90
N PHE A 219 1.76 -5.38 9.20
CA PHE A 219 2.44 -5.84 10.40
C PHE A 219 1.71 -5.38 11.67
N ASN A 220 1.28 -6.34 12.48
CA ASN A 220 0.57 -6.06 13.73
C ASN A 220 1.53 -6.09 14.92
N LEU A 221 1.90 -4.92 15.42
CA LEU A 221 2.82 -4.77 16.55
C LEU A 221 2.28 -5.35 17.86
N LYS A 222 0.96 -5.42 18.05
CA LYS A 222 0.33 -5.86 19.31
C LYS A 222 0.22 -7.37 19.41
N ASN A 223 -0.15 -8.04 18.34
CA ASN A 223 -0.50 -9.45 18.35
C ASN A 223 0.52 -10.33 17.60
N GLY A 224 1.61 -9.74 17.13
CA GLY A 224 2.58 -10.44 16.30
C GLY A 224 1.93 -11.05 15.04
N SER A 225 2.41 -12.19 14.60
CA SER A 225 1.89 -12.87 13.41
C SER A 225 0.54 -13.59 13.63
N ALA A 226 0.06 -13.73 14.88
CA ALA A 226 -1.18 -14.42 15.19
C ALA A 226 -2.44 -13.57 14.93
N GLY A 227 -2.33 -12.25 15.08
CA GLY A 227 -3.43 -11.31 14.84
C GLY A 227 -3.33 -10.69 13.46
N ARG A 228 -3.82 -11.38 12.43
CA ARG A 228 -3.78 -10.87 11.06
C ARG A 228 -4.67 -9.64 10.92
N LEU A 229 -4.09 -8.57 10.40
CA LEU A 229 -4.76 -7.30 10.16
C LEU A 229 -4.45 -6.85 8.74
N THR A 230 -5.49 -6.58 7.96
CA THR A 230 -5.32 -6.07 6.59
C THR A 230 -5.26 -4.54 6.58
N TYR A 231 -4.70 -3.96 5.52
CA TYR A 231 -4.72 -2.50 5.38
C TYR A 231 -6.15 -1.94 5.31
N ASP A 232 -7.11 -2.67 4.68
CA ASP A 232 -8.52 -2.26 4.66
C ASP A 232 -9.11 -2.22 6.09
N ASP A 233 -8.82 -3.22 6.92
CA ASP A 233 -9.23 -3.24 8.33
C ASP A 233 -8.72 -2.04 9.12
N VAL A 234 -7.46 -1.66 8.90
CA VAL A 234 -6.83 -0.54 9.61
C VAL A 234 -7.50 0.78 9.26
N PHE A 235 -7.78 1.01 7.98
CA PHE A 235 -8.49 2.21 7.55
C PHE A 235 -9.94 2.22 8.02
N MET A 236 -10.65 1.10 7.91
CA MET A 236 -12.06 1.00 8.31
C MET A 236 -12.24 1.13 9.83
N LYS A 237 -11.34 0.54 10.63
CA LYS A 237 -11.33 0.65 12.09
C LYS A 237 -10.64 1.91 12.60
N ARG A 238 -10.09 2.73 11.70
CA ARG A 238 -9.37 3.98 12.00
C ARG A 238 -8.22 3.77 13.00
N MET A 239 -7.44 2.72 12.80
CA MET A 239 -6.31 2.36 13.67
C MET A 239 -5.03 3.11 13.29
N PHE A 240 -5.12 4.43 13.15
CA PHE A 240 -4.00 5.31 12.82
C PHE A 240 -4.11 6.65 13.55
N SER A 241 -2.99 7.28 13.80
CA SER A 241 -2.90 8.67 14.28
C SER A 241 -2.91 9.62 13.09
N SER A 242 -3.66 10.71 13.19
CA SER A 242 -3.74 11.71 12.13
C SER A 242 -4.26 13.05 12.66
N TYR A 243 -3.92 14.14 12.00
CA TYR A 243 -4.45 15.46 12.29
C TYR A 243 -5.20 16.05 11.09
N ILE A 244 -6.19 16.90 11.36
CA ILE A 244 -6.94 17.60 10.32
C ILE A 244 -6.13 18.85 9.93
N TYR A 245 -5.85 19.00 8.63
CA TYR A 245 -5.15 20.19 8.13
C TYR A 245 -6.05 21.13 7.34
N LYS A 246 -7.20 20.61 6.84
CA LYS A 246 -8.14 21.38 6.04
C LYS A 246 -9.55 20.82 6.24
N GLU A 247 -10.52 21.69 6.28
CA GLU A 247 -11.94 21.40 6.22
C GLU A 247 -12.58 22.12 5.04
N GLU A 248 -13.73 21.64 4.59
CA GLU A 248 -14.49 22.28 3.52
C GLU A 248 -14.92 23.69 3.96
N ASN A 249 -14.44 24.68 3.25
CA ASN A 249 -14.78 26.08 3.47
C ASN A 249 -14.84 26.83 2.14
N VAL A 250 -15.58 27.96 2.12
CA VAL A 250 -15.84 28.77 0.92
C VAL A 250 -14.56 29.26 0.24
N TYR A 251 -13.50 29.50 1.01
CA TYR A 251 -12.23 30.03 0.51
C TYR A 251 -11.20 28.97 0.17
N ASP A 252 -11.53 27.70 0.37
CA ASP A 252 -10.65 26.54 0.14
C ASP A 252 -9.29 26.61 0.88
N ARG A 253 -9.26 27.27 2.04
CA ARG A 253 -8.05 27.52 2.84
C ARG A 253 -7.77 26.39 3.82
N ALA A 254 -6.48 26.13 4.06
CA ALA A 254 -6.03 25.26 5.13
C ALA A 254 -6.25 25.92 6.51
N ILE A 255 -6.35 25.12 7.57
CA ILE A 255 -6.56 25.61 8.94
C ILE A 255 -5.42 26.52 9.36
N SER A 256 -4.19 26.21 8.98
CA SER A 256 -3.00 27.02 9.28
C SER A 256 -3.03 28.45 8.69
N GLU A 257 -3.87 28.70 7.68
CA GLU A 257 -3.97 30.02 7.05
C GLU A 257 -4.89 30.99 7.79
N TYR A 258 -5.78 30.49 8.65
CA TYR A 258 -6.73 31.32 9.40
C TYR A 258 -6.71 31.09 10.91
N ALA A 259 -6.15 29.99 11.40
CA ALA A 259 -5.99 29.73 12.83
C ALA A 259 -4.59 30.18 13.28
N THR A 260 -4.55 31.21 14.11
CA THR A 260 -3.30 31.68 14.74
C THR A 260 -3.00 30.83 15.96
N GLY A 261 -1.83 30.22 16.04
CA GLY A 261 -1.36 29.48 17.23
C GLY A 261 -1.52 27.96 17.17
N VAL A 262 -1.63 27.41 15.97
CA VAL A 262 -1.57 25.96 15.75
C VAL A 262 -0.19 25.54 15.25
#